data_3e3bb113eeefc75d9a4db50c56ee0821
#
_entry.id   3e3bb113eeefc75d9a4db50c56ee0821
#
_cell.length_a   1.000
_cell.length_b   1.000
_cell.length_c   1.000
_cell.angle_alpha   90.00
_cell.angle_beta   90.00
_cell.angle_gamma   90.00
#
_symmetry.space_group_name_H-M   'P 1'
#
loop_
_entity.id
_entity.type
_entity.pdbx_description
1 polymer ?
#
loop_
_entity_poly.entity_id
_entity_poly.type
_entity_poly.pdbx_seq_one_letter_code
_entity_poly.pdbx_strand_id
1 'polypeptide(L)'
;MKIKSKIVLVTGGANGIGKALCERFAAEGAEKIYVADIDFENAEKVAESVNGKAFRLDVSDEANCRLVVEEILSEAGRIDFIASNAGIGGAEGSLEVSNEVWQKIYEINVLSHVYLARAAFPSMIANGAGAFMITSSAAGLLTHPTAAPYVVTKHGAVALAESFSIEFHGQGIYVSCLCPQGVKTDLILGAENPNSFLMPEAISAEECADAVVSALEKEVFLILPHAEVGDYIVKKAENRDRWLHSLRKMRAAVLNSKNI
;
A
#
# COMPACT_ATOMS: atom_id res chain seq x y z
N MET A 1 18.14 0.32 -1.57
CA MET A 1 18.03 -0.37 -2.88
C MET A 1 17.77 0.65 -3.99
N LYS A 2 18.39 0.53 -5.17
CA LYS A 2 18.09 1.37 -6.34
C LYS A 2 17.18 0.62 -7.32
N ILE A 3 16.26 1.34 -7.94
CA ILE A 3 15.28 0.78 -8.90
C ILE A 3 15.91 0.49 -10.28
N LYS A 4 16.99 1.16 -10.61
CA LYS A 4 17.68 0.98 -11.90
C LYS A 4 18.00 -0.50 -12.19
N SER A 5 17.64 -0.96 -13.37
CA SER A 5 17.84 -2.35 -13.84
C SER A 5 17.13 -3.43 -12.99
N LYS A 6 16.03 -3.07 -12.31
CA LYS A 6 15.22 -3.99 -11.52
C LYS A 6 13.98 -4.46 -12.28
N ILE A 7 13.61 -5.71 -12.05
CA ILE A 7 12.32 -6.28 -12.45
C ILE A 7 11.33 -6.00 -11.31
N VAL A 8 10.28 -5.25 -11.61
CA VAL A 8 9.35 -4.73 -10.61
C VAL A 8 7.93 -5.19 -10.90
N LEU A 9 7.21 -5.63 -9.85
CA LEU A 9 5.77 -5.86 -9.87
C LEU A 9 5.09 -4.80 -9.00
N VAL A 10 4.07 -4.13 -9.53
CA VAL A 10 3.21 -3.19 -8.79
C VAL A 10 1.78 -3.70 -8.83
N THR A 11 1.17 -3.98 -7.67
CA THR A 11 -0.25 -4.31 -7.58
C THR A 11 -1.08 -3.05 -7.30
N GLY A 12 -2.32 -2.99 -7.80
CA GLY A 12 -3.10 -1.76 -7.79
C GLY A 12 -2.45 -0.68 -8.68
N GLY A 13 -1.84 -1.11 -9.79
CA GLY A 13 -1.04 -0.25 -10.66
C GLY A 13 -1.82 0.56 -11.69
N ALA A 14 -3.12 0.34 -11.81
CA ALA A 14 -3.96 1.02 -12.79
C ALA A 14 -4.20 2.51 -12.48
N ASN A 15 -4.21 2.87 -11.18
CA ASN A 15 -4.59 4.21 -10.73
C ASN A 15 -3.78 4.68 -9.52
N GLY A 16 -3.93 5.96 -9.15
CA GLY A 16 -3.47 6.55 -7.91
C GLY A 16 -2.00 6.31 -7.61
N ILE A 17 -1.68 5.90 -6.38
CA ILE A 17 -0.30 5.66 -5.93
C ILE A 17 0.38 4.59 -6.78
N GLY A 18 -0.32 3.49 -7.13
CA GLY A 18 0.26 2.39 -7.91
C GLY A 18 0.69 2.84 -9.30
N LYS A 19 -0.15 3.61 -10.00
CA LYS A 19 0.19 4.23 -11.28
C LYS A 19 1.41 5.14 -11.16
N ALA A 20 1.41 6.06 -10.18
CA ALA A 20 2.53 6.96 -9.96
C ALA A 20 3.84 6.21 -9.63
N LEU A 21 3.76 5.10 -8.88
CA LEU A 21 4.91 4.22 -8.66
C LEU A 21 5.44 3.60 -9.96
N CYS A 22 4.56 3.10 -10.85
CA CYS A 22 4.97 2.56 -12.14
C CYS A 22 5.71 3.61 -12.97
N GLU A 23 5.14 4.81 -13.11
CA GLU A 23 5.73 5.93 -13.85
C GLU A 23 7.08 6.37 -13.24
N ARG A 24 7.13 6.47 -11.92
CA ARG A 24 8.35 6.87 -11.21
C ARG A 24 9.45 5.81 -11.31
N PHE A 25 9.13 4.53 -11.21
CA PHE A 25 10.10 3.45 -11.37
C PHE A 25 10.63 3.34 -12.80
N ALA A 26 9.79 3.63 -13.81
CA ALA A 26 10.26 3.74 -15.19
C ALA A 26 11.27 4.88 -15.35
N ALA A 27 11.00 6.05 -14.78
CA ALA A 27 11.90 7.19 -14.77
C ALA A 27 13.24 6.90 -14.06
N GLU A 28 13.24 6.03 -13.04
CA GLU A 28 14.46 5.54 -12.37
C GLU A 28 15.23 4.49 -13.18
N GLY A 29 14.71 4.06 -14.32
CA GLY A 29 15.35 3.10 -15.19
C GLY A 29 15.17 1.65 -14.72
N ALA A 30 14.01 1.29 -14.21
CA ALA A 30 13.62 -0.11 -14.04
C ALA A 30 13.81 -0.88 -15.35
N GLU A 31 14.27 -2.11 -15.29
CA GLU A 31 14.46 -2.95 -16.46
C GLU A 31 13.11 -3.37 -17.06
N LYS A 32 12.19 -3.77 -16.21
CA LYS A 32 10.83 -4.12 -16.59
C LYS A 32 9.86 -3.83 -15.44
N ILE A 33 8.67 -3.32 -15.79
CA ILE A 33 7.59 -3.06 -14.85
C ILE A 33 6.39 -3.91 -15.24
N TYR A 34 5.93 -4.70 -14.29
CA TYR A 34 4.70 -5.47 -14.39
C TYR A 34 3.60 -4.73 -13.61
N VAL A 35 2.56 -4.31 -14.32
CA VAL A 35 1.45 -3.53 -13.78
C VAL A 35 0.27 -4.47 -13.57
N ALA A 36 -0.06 -4.79 -12.33
CA ALA A 36 -1.12 -5.72 -12.01
C ALA A 36 -2.30 -5.02 -11.34
N ASP A 37 -3.52 -5.22 -11.86
CA ASP A 37 -4.74 -4.62 -11.32
C ASP A 37 -5.96 -5.46 -11.70
N ILE A 38 -7.04 -5.33 -10.93
CA ILE A 38 -8.35 -5.87 -11.29
C ILE A 38 -8.95 -5.09 -12.47
N ASP A 39 -8.67 -3.78 -12.55
CA ASP A 39 -8.96 -2.91 -13.69
C ASP A 39 -7.87 -3.07 -14.76
N PHE A 40 -8.01 -4.15 -15.52
CA PHE A 40 -7.01 -4.54 -16.51
C PHE A 40 -6.87 -3.51 -17.64
N GLU A 41 -7.96 -2.88 -18.09
CA GLU A 41 -7.93 -1.91 -19.19
C GLU A 41 -7.09 -0.66 -18.83
N ASN A 42 -7.21 -0.17 -17.62
CA ASN A 42 -6.36 0.94 -17.17
C ASN A 42 -4.95 0.47 -16.84
N ALA A 43 -4.76 -0.76 -16.33
CA ALA A 43 -3.43 -1.34 -16.14
C ALA A 43 -2.66 -1.48 -17.48
N GLU A 44 -3.33 -1.83 -18.59
CA GLU A 44 -2.73 -1.87 -19.94
C GLU A 44 -2.24 -0.50 -20.37
N LYS A 45 -3.04 0.54 -20.20
CA LYS A 45 -2.64 1.92 -20.56
C LYS A 45 -1.41 2.38 -19.76
N VAL A 46 -1.38 2.07 -18.46
CA VAL A 46 -0.21 2.38 -17.61
C VAL A 46 1.00 1.57 -18.08
N ALA A 47 0.84 0.27 -18.31
CA ALA A 47 1.92 -0.59 -18.78
C ALA A 47 2.51 -0.11 -20.11
N GLU A 48 1.67 0.29 -21.08
CA GLU A 48 2.12 0.88 -22.36
C GLU A 48 2.94 2.16 -22.12
N SER A 49 2.50 3.05 -21.22
CA SER A 49 3.19 4.31 -20.94
C SER A 49 4.58 4.13 -20.34
N VAL A 50 4.82 3.02 -19.65
CA VAL A 50 6.09 2.70 -18.97
C VAL A 50 6.90 1.59 -19.67
N ASN A 51 6.51 1.20 -20.89
CA ASN A 51 7.08 0.06 -21.62
C ASN A 51 7.11 -1.24 -20.78
N GLY A 52 6.05 -1.43 -20.00
CA GLY A 52 5.83 -2.55 -19.09
C GLY A 52 4.98 -3.67 -19.70
N LYS A 53 4.39 -4.50 -18.84
CA LYS A 53 3.37 -5.49 -19.20
C LYS A 53 2.27 -5.49 -18.13
N ALA A 54 1.02 -5.54 -18.58
CA ALA A 54 -0.14 -5.58 -17.68
C ALA A 54 -0.54 -7.02 -17.33
N PHE A 55 -1.08 -7.18 -16.12
CA PHE A 55 -1.75 -8.39 -15.66
C PHE A 55 -3.11 -8.07 -15.04
N ARG A 56 -4.12 -8.87 -15.37
CA ARG A 56 -5.36 -8.87 -14.59
C ARG A 56 -5.10 -9.61 -13.28
N LEU A 57 -5.25 -8.93 -12.16
CA LEU A 57 -5.00 -9.50 -10.85
C LEU A 57 -6.07 -9.09 -9.83
N ASP A 58 -6.83 -10.06 -9.36
CA ASP A 58 -7.56 -9.94 -8.11
C ASP A 58 -6.66 -10.39 -6.96
N VAL A 59 -6.18 -9.44 -6.17
CA VAL A 59 -5.25 -9.73 -5.06
C VAL A 59 -5.90 -10.50 -3.90
N SER A 60 -7.23 -10.59 -3.85
CA SER A 60 -7.94 -11.41 -2.86
C SER A 60 -7.94 -12.90 -3.22
N ASP A 61 -7.57 -13.26 -4.45
CA ASP A 61 -7.43 -14.64 -4.91
C ASP A 61 -5.95 -15.08 -4.85
N GLU A 62 -5.63 -15.95 -3.89
CA GLU A 62 -4.27 -16.49 -3.72
C GLU A 62 -3.78 -17.23 -4.98
N ALA A 63 -4.66 -17.99 -5.65
CA ALA A 63 -4.28 -18.71 -6.85
C ALA A 63 -3.93 -17.75 -8.00
N ASN A 64 -4.67 -16.66 -8.15
CA ASN A 64 -4.40 -15.63 -9.14
C ASN A 64 -3.08 -14.90 -8.82
N CYS A 65 -2.81 -14.55 -7.55
CA CYS A 65 -1.53 -13.99 -7.12
C CYS A 65 -0.36 -14.90 -7.49
N ARG A 66 -0.49 -16.20 -7.20
CA ARG A 66 0.54 -17.20 -7.51
C ARG A 66 0.79 -17.31 -9.02
N LEU A 67 -0.26 -17.43 -9.83
CA LEU A 67 -0.14 -17.53 -11.28
C LEU A 67 0.55 -16.33 -11.91
N VAL A 68 0.22 -15.11 -11.49
CA VAL A 68 0.87 -13.89 -11.99
C VAL A 68 2.35 -13.87 -11.63
N VAL A 69 2.72 -14.23 -10.40
CA VAL A 69 4.13 -14.30 -9.99
C VAL A 69 4.88 -15.37 -10.77
N GLU A 70 4.30 -16.57 -10.94
CA GLU A 70 4.89 -17.67 -11.73
C GLU A 70 5.11 -17.24 -13.20
N GLU A 71 4.15 -16.56 -13.82
CA GLU A 71 4.29 -16.07 -15.20
C GLU A 71 5.43 -15.05 -15.32
N ILE A 72 5.53 -14.10 -14.38
CA ILE A 72 6.64 -13.13 -14.36
C ILE A 72 7.98 -13.83 -14.20
N LEU A 73 8.09 -14.80 -13.28
CA LEU A 73 9.31 -15.57 -13.06
C LEU A 73 9.69 -16.40 -14.30
N SER A 74 8.71 -16.96 -15.00
CA SER A 74 8.92 -17.69 -16.25
C SER A 74 9.43 -16.79 -17.39
N GLU A 75 8.92 -15.55 -17.47
CA GLU A 75 9.29 -14.58 -18.53
C GLU A 75 10.61 -13.88 -18.24
N ALA A 76 10.78 -13.35 -17.02
CA ALA A 76 11.91 -12.49 -16.65
C ALA A 76 13.02 -13.20 -15.87
N GLY A 77 12.78 -14.44 -15.42
CA GLY A 77 13.72 -15.22 -14.63
C GLY A 77 13.85 -14.81 -13.17
N ARG A 78 13.39 -13.62 -12.80
CA ARG A 78 13.44 -13.08 -11.44
C ARG A 78 12.38 -11.99 -11.20
N ILE A 79 12.14 -11.70 -9.94
CA ILE A 79 11.48 -10.47 -9.50
C ILE A 79 12.39 -9.86 -8.44
N ASP A 80 12.81 -8.60 -8.64
CA ASP A 80 13.70 -7.91 -7.70
C ASP A 80 12.92 -7.11 -6.64
N PHE A 81 11.75 -6.58 -7.02
CA PHE A 81 10.94 -5.75 -6.14
C PHE A 81 9.44 -5.95 -6.39
N ILE A 82 8.68 -6.07 -5.32
CA ILE A 82 7.23 -6.05 -5.34
C ILE A 82 6.72 -4.87 -4.51
N ALA A 83 6.02 -3.94 -5.16
CA ALA A 83 5.17 -2.97 -4.50
C ALA A 83 3.77 -3.58 -4.33
N SER A 84 3.54 -4.23 -3.19
CA SER A 84 2.24 -4.77 -2.80
C SER A 84 1.34 -3.62 -2.32
N ASN A 85 0.75 -2.93 -3.31
CA ASN A 85 0.10 -1.65 -3.13
C ASN A 85 -1.43 -1.71 -3.22
N ALA A 86 -2.00 -2.70 -3.91
CA ALA A 86 -3.44 -2.85 -4.01
C ALA A 86 -4.12 -2.81 -2.63
N GLY A 87 -5.20 -2.06 -2.55
CA GLY A 87 -5.96 -1.92 -1.31
C GLY A 87 -7.25 -1.15 -1.54
N ILE A 88 -8.21 -1.34 -0.66
CA ILE A 88 -9.50 -0.64 -0.71
C ILE A 88 -9.76 0.15 0.57
N GLY A 89 -10.52 1.24 0.41
CA GLY A 89 -11.14 1.92 1.54
C GLY A 89 -12.19 1.03 2.20
N GLY A 90 -12.52 1.34 3.44
CA GLY A 90 -13.53 0.61 4.17
C GLY A 90 -14.86 1.32 4.19
N ALA A 91 -15.90 0.57 4.52
CA ALA A 91 -17.16 1.12 4.93
C ALA A 91 -16.97 1.97 6.20
N GLU A 92 -17.80 3.00 6.33
CA GLU A 92 -17.89 3.77 7.56
C GLU A 92 -18.57 2.97 8.67
N GLY A 93 -18.18 3.28 9.91
CA GLY A 93 -18.72 2.62 11.09
C GLY A 93 -17.86 1.46 11.58
N SER A 94 -18.48 0.62 12.37
CA SER A 94 -17.85 -0.55 13.00
C SER A 94 -18.84 -1.71 13.15
N LEU A 95 -19.86 -1.56 14.00
CA LEU A 95 -20.80 -2.64 14.32
C LEU A 95 -21.86 -2.84 13.25
N GLU A 96 -22.15 -1.83 12.47
CA GLU A 96 -23.12 -1.82 11.37
C GLU A 96 -22.55 -2.40 10.07
N VAL A 97 -21.22 -2.55 10.01
CA VAL A 97 -20.54 -3.13 8.84
C VAL A 97 -20.70 -4.63 8.86
N SER A 98 -21.18 -5.21 7.77
CA SER A 98 -21.42 -6.66 7.68
C SER A 98 -20.11 -7.47 7.73
N ASN A 99 -20.19 -8.73 8.13
CA ASN A 99 -19.05 -9.64 8.18
C ASN A 99 -18.40 -9.84 6.80
N GLU A 100 -19.19 -9.86 5.73
CA GLU A 100 -18.71 -10.01 4.37
C GLU A 100 -17.82 -8.83 3.96
N VAL A 101 -18.21 -7.60 4.33
CA VAL A 101 -17.42 -6.40 4.09
C VAL A 101 -16.13 -6.41 4.92
N TRP A 102 -16.22 -6.78 6.21
CA TRP A 102 -15.05 -6.97 7.07
C TRP A 102 -14.06 -7.96 6.48
N GLN A 103 -14.55 -9.11 6.03
CA GLN A 103 -13.73 -10.17 5.45
C GLN A 103 -13.08 -9.71 4.14
N LYS A 104 -13.85 -9.12 3.22
CA LYS A 104 -13.34 -8.62 1.95
C LYS A 104 -12.22 -7.59 2.13
N ILE A 105 -12.39 -6.63 3.05
CA ILE A 105 -11.36 -5.63 3.34
C ILE A 105 -10.11 -6.30 3.92
N TYR A 106 -10.28 -7.32 4.78
CA TYR A 106 -9.15 -8.05 5.36
C TYR A 106 -8.39 -8.87 4.31
N GLU A 107 -9.09 -9.55 3.42
CA GLU A 107 -8.50 -10.32 2.32
C GLU A 107 -7.67 -9.41 1.41
N ILE A 108 -8.21 -8.26 1.02
CA ILE A 108 -7.52 -7.34 0.11
C ILE A 108 -6.38 -6.58 0.82
N ASN A 109 -6.61 -6.03 2.01
CA ASN A 109 -5.65 -5.13 2.66
C ASN A 109 -4.59 -5.85 3.52
N VAL A 110 -4.75 -7.15 3.79
CA VAL A 110 -3.82 -7.91 4.63
C VAL A 110 -3.37 -9.21 3.96
N LEU A 111 -4.32 -10.11 3.62
CA LEU A 111 -3.96 -11.43 3.11
C LEU A 111 -3.33 -11.38 1.73
N SER A 112 -3.67 -10.41 0.89
CA SER A 112 -3.03 -10.20 -0.41
C SER A 112 -1.50 -10.08 -0.32
N HIS A 113 -1.01 -9.39 0.72
CA HIS A 113 0.42 -9.27 0.96
C HIS A 113 1.06 -10.61 1.31
N VAL A 114 0.33 -11.47 2.06
CA VAL A 114 0.77 -12.84 2.37
C VAL A 114 0.81 -13.69 1.11
N TYR A 115 -0.20 -13.62 0.25
CA TYR A 115 -0.29 -14.39 -0.99
C TYR A 115 0.85 -14.06 -1.95
N LEU A 116 1.12 -12.77 -2.14
CA LEU A 116 2.24 -12.31 -2.99
C LEU A 116 3.60 -12.70 -2.41
N ALA A 117 3.80 -12.52 -1.09
CA ALA A 117 5.04 -12.90 -0.44
C ALA A 117 5.29 -14.41 -0.52
N ARG A 118 4.25 -15.23 -0.28
CA ARG A 118 4.32 -16.70 -0.38
C ARG A 118 4.71 -17.17 -1.78
N ALA A 119 4.22 -16.49 -2.81
CA ALA A 119 4.55 -16.81 -4.19
C ALA A 119 5.96 -16.36 -4.59
N ALA A 120 6.42 -15.19 -4.12
CA ALA A 120 7.64 -14.56 -4.62
C ALA A 120 8.89 -14.79 -3.77
N PHE A 121 8.76 -14.84 -2.43
CA PHE A 121 9.92 -14.96 -1.53
C PHE A 121 10.80 -16.18 -1.77
N PRO A 122 10.28 -17.39 -2.09
CA PRO A 122 11.16 -18.53 -2.40
C PRO A 122 12.16 -18.22 -3.50
N SER A 123 11.74 -17.58 -4.59
CA SER A 123 12.62 -17.18 -5.69
C SER A 123 13.57 -16.05 -5.30
N MET A 124 13.10 -15.03 -4.58
CA MET A 124 13.94 -13.94 -4.10
C MET A 124 15.04 -14.45 -3.15
N ILE A 125 14.70 -15.33 -2.23
CA ILE A 125 15.65 -15.96 -1.30
C ILE A 125 16.69 -16.81 -2.05
N ALA A 126 16.24 -17.61 -3.02
CA ALA A 126 17.14 -18.40 -3.84
C ALA A 126 18.12 -17.54 -4.65
N ASN A 127 17.71 -16.34 -5.05
CA ASN A 127 18.56 -15.36 -5.74
C ASN A 127 19.43 -14.53 -4.76
N GLY A 128 19.28 -14.72 -3.44
CA GLY A 128 20.05 -14.05 -2.41
C GLY A 128 19.68 -12.57 -2.22
N ALA A 129 18.66 -12.05 -2.92
CA ALA A 129 18.21 -10.66 -2.81
C ALA A 129 16.78 -10.50 -3.29
N GLY A 130 16.01 -9.68 -2.57
CA GLY A 130 14.67 -9.26 -2.96
C GLY A 130 14.20 -8.07 -2.12
N ALA A 131 13.20 -7.37 -2.61
CA ALA A 131 12.57 -6.31 -1.84
C ALA A 131 11.05 -6.38 -1.95
N PHE A 132 10.37 -6.05 -0.84
CA PHE A 132 8.93 -6.10 -0.74
C PHE A 132 8.41 -4.88 0.02
N MET A 133 7.55 -4.08 -0.60
CA MET A 133 6.92 -2.94 0.04
C MET A 133 5.43 -3.22 0.24
N ILE A 134 4.95 -3.04 1.46
CA ILE A 134 3.52 -3.08 1.78
C ILE A 134 2.99 -1.65 1.85
N THR A 135 1.95 -1.33 1.09
CA THR A 135 1.23 -0.07 1.23
C THR A 135 0.14 -0.19 2.30
N SER A 136 0.47 0.34 3.47
CA SER A 136 -0.49 0.52 4.56
C SER A 136 -1.15 1.91 4.48
N SER A 137 -1.11 2.67 5.56
CA SER A 137 -1.65 4.02 5.71
C SER A 137 -1.19 4.63 7.03
N ALA A 138 -1.20 5.94 7.17
CA ALA A 138 -1.14 6.61 8.47
C ALA A 138 -2.24 6.10 9.42
N ALA A 139 -3.39 5.68 8.89
CA ALA A 139 -4.45 5.04 9.67
C ALA A 139 -4.02 3.72 10.33
N GLY A 140 -3.02 3.02 9.78
CA GLY A 140 -2.41 1.83 10.37
C GLY A 140 -1.47 2.13 11.55
N LEU A 141 -1.08 3.38 11.73
CA LEU A 141 -0.24 3.85 12.82
C LEU A 141 -1.03 4.69 13.84
N LEU A 142 -1.93 5.54 13.35
CA LEU A 142 -2.57 6.60 14.14
C LEU A 142 -4.02 6.29 14.53
N THR A 143 -4.71 5.44 13.77
CA THR A 143 -6.16 5.23 13.81
C THR A 143 -6.92 6.28 12.99
N HIS A 144 -8.14 5.93 12.54
CA HIS A 144 -9.06 6.80 11.82
C HIS A 144 -10.37 6.91 12.59
N PRO A 145 -11.03 8.08 12.64
CA PRO A 145 -12.19 8.27 13.53
C PRO A 145 -13.47 7.55 13.10
N THR A 146 -13.63 7.15 11.83
CA THR A 146 -14.93 6.66 11.33
C THR A 146 -14.88 5.32 10.59
N ALA A 147 -13.72 4.75 10.28
CA ALA A 147 -13.58 3.58 9.40
C ALA A 147 -12.87 2.40 10.10
N ALA A 148 -13.55 1.72 11.04
CA ALA A 148 -12.95 0.68 11.85
C ALA A 148 -12.38 -0.49 11.03
N PRO A 149 -13.06 -1.07 10.01
CA PRO A 149 -12.48 -2.14 9.20
C PRO A 149 -11.17 -1.74 8.51
N TYR A 150 -11.13 -0.54 7.95
CA TYR A 150 -9.93 0.00 7.32
C TYR A 150 -8.78 0.14 8.32
N VAL A 151 -9.05 0.73 9.48
CA VAL A 151 -8.06 0.91 10.56
C VAL A 151 -7.47 -0.41 11.02
N VAL A 152 -8.32 -1.38 11.29
CA VAL A 152 -7.87 -2.71 11.76
C VAL A 152 -6.98 -3.38 10.72
N THR A 153 -7.40 -3.35 9.44
CA THR A 153 -6.62 -3.98 8.37
C THR A 153 -5.32 -3.24 8.09
N LYS A 154 -5.30 -1.90 8.14
CA LYS A 154 -4.06 -1.13 7.95
C LYS A 154 -3.09 -1.27 9.14
N HIS A 155 -3.55 -1.42 10.38
CA HIS A 155 -2.70 -1.85 11.51
C HIS A 155 -2.16 -3.27 11.29
N GLY A 156 -3.01 -4.19 10.81
CA GLY A 156 -2.60 -5.55 10.44
C GLY A 156 -1.51 -5.56 9.37
N ALA A 157 -1.62 -4.71 8.34
CA ALA A 157 -0.62 -4.57 7.28
C ALA A 157 0.74 -4.05 7.81
N VAL A 158 0.73 -3.08 8.75
CA VAL A 158 1.96 -2.62 9.42
C VAL A 158 2.61 -3.76 10.20
N ALA A 159 1.83 -4.44 11.06
CA ALA A 159 2.34 -5.56 11.87
C ALA A 159 2.88 -6.71 10.99
N LEU A 160 2.24 -6.97 9.85
CA LEU A 160 2.70 -7.96 8.88
C LEU A 160 4.03 -7.55 8.24
N ALA A 161 4.17 -6.27 7.85
CA ALA A 161 5.42 -5.73 7.30
C ALA A 161 6.57 -5.83 8.31
N GLU A 162 6.32 -5.51 9.58
CA GLU A 162 7.30 -5.67 10.68
C GLU A 162 7.70 -7.15 10.83
N SER A 163 6.73 -8.05 10.85
CA SER A 163 6.96 -9.49 10.96
C SER A 163 7.81 -10.02 9.80
N PHE A 164 7.49 -9.64 8.56
CA PHE A 164 8.28 -10.01 7.40
C PHE A 164 9.70 -9.44 7.44
N SER A 165 9.84 -8.18 7.87
CA SER A 165 11.15 -7.54 8.03
C SER A 165 12.02 -8.28 9.04
N ILE A 166 11.46 -8.75 10.16
CA ILE A 166 12.17 -9.52 11.19
C ILE A 166 12.54 -10.91 10.68
N GLU A 167 11.60 -11.61 10.06
CA GLU A 167 11.76 -13.01 9.68
C GLU A 167 12.70 -13.21 8.48
N PHE A 168 12.60 -12.34 7.46
CA PHE A 168 13.26 -12.55 6.17
C PHE A 168 14.49 -11.67 5.94
N HIS A 169 14.81 -10.72 6.84
CA HIS A 169 16.00 -9.87 6.70
C HIS A 169 17.29 -10.69 6.54
N GLY A 170 17.50 -11.71 7.38
CA GLY A 170 18.66 -12.59 7.31
C GLY A 170 18.72 -13.48 6.07
N GLN A 171 17.66 -13.50 5.27
CA GLN A 171 17.54 -14.28 4.03
C GLN A 171 17.65 -13.37 2.78
N GLY A 172 18.08 -12.11 2.93
CA GLY A 172 18.32 -11.19 1.84
C GLY A 172 17.06 -10.45 1.36
N ILE A 173 15.97 -10.49 2.12
CA ILE A 173 14.74 -9.76 1.77
C ILE A 173 14.68 -8.43 2.53
N TYR A 174 14.72 -7.32 1.79
CA TYR A 174 14.42 -6.00 2.33
C TYR A 174 12.91 -5.74 2.30
N VAL A 175 12.33 -5.46 3.46
CA VAL A 175 10.90 -5.13 3.60
C VAL A 175 10.74 -3.69 4.03
N SER A 176 9.77 -3.00 3.42
CA SER A 176 9.37 -1.64 3.81
C SER A 176 7.85 -1.49 3.88
N CYS A 177 7.39 -0.49 4.63
CA CYS A 177 5.99 -0.20 4.85
C CYS A 177 5.69 1.25 4.51
N LEU A 178 4.92 1.48 3.44
CA LEU A 178 4.46 2.80 3.03
C LEU A 178 3.20 3.18 3.80
N CYS A 179 3.27 4.28 4.55
CA CYS A 179 2.18 4.76 5.40
C CYS A 179 1.79 6.21 5.08
N PRO A 180 1.16 6.47 3.93
CA PRO A 180 0.72 7.81 3.55
C PRO A 180 -0.49 8.26 4.39
N GLN A 181 -0.65 9.58 4.54
CA GLN A 181 -1.89 10.21 5.02
C GLN A 181 -2.83 10.46 3.83
N GLY A 182 -3.30 11.67 3.59
CA GLY A 182 -4.13 12.01 2.44
C GLY A 182 -3.31 12.06 1.14
N VAL A 183 -3.68 11.25 0.15
CA VAL A 183 -3.10 11.31 -1.21
C VAL A 183 -4.24 11.52 -2.20
N LYS A 184 -4.11 12.47 -3.11
CA LYS A 184 -5.12 12.83 -4.13
C LYS A 184 -5.31 11.70 -5.13
N THR A 185 -6.11 10.71 -4.74
CA THR A 185 -6.48 9.52 -5.51
C THR A 185 -7.99 9.32 -5.45
N ASP A 186 -8.54 8.46 -6.29
CA ASP A 186 -9.98 8.12 -6.28
C ASP A 186 -10.47 7.63 -4.91
N LEU A 187 -9.58 7.03 -4.10
CA LEU A 187 -9.86 6.62 -2.73
C LEU A 187 -10.26 7.82 -1.84
N ILE A 188 -9.78 9.03 -2.13
CA ILE A 188 -10.08 10.26 -1.39
C ILE A 188 -10.96 11.22 -2.19
N LEU A 189 -10.88 11.22 -3.53
CA LEU A 189 -11.59 12.16 -4.40
C LEU A 189 -13.03 11.74 -4.75
N GLY A 190 -13.44 10.50 -4.43
CA GLY A 190 -14.79 9.99 -4.73
C GLY A 190 -15.89 10.88 -4.15
N ALA A 191 -17.00 11.03 -4.88
CA ALA A 191 -18.03 12.04 -4.68
C ALA A 191 -18.73 12.03 -3.29
N GLU A 192 -18.61 10.96 -2.51
CA GLU A 192 -19.19 10.81 -1.16
C GLU A 192 -18.11 10.56 -0.10
N ASN A 193 -16.97 11.22 -0.22
CA ASN A 193 -15.80 10.85 0.56
C ASN A 193 -15.89 11.26 2.04
N PRO A 194 -15.90 10.29 2.96
CA PRO A 194 -15.83 10.54 4.40
C PRO A 194 -14.49 11.16 4.85
N ASN A 195 -13.49 11.15 3.99
CA ASN A 195 -12.12 11.58 4.28
C ASN A 195 -11.84 13.01 3.79
N SER A 196 -12.87 13.79 3.44
CA SER A 196 -12.73 15.18 2.97
C SER A 196 -11.90 16.07 3.92
N PHE A 197 -11.86 15.72 5.21
CA PHE A 197 -11.03 16.43 6.19
C PHE A 197 -9.51 16.23 6.00
N LEU A 198 -9.09 15.25 5.23
CA LEU A 198 -7.68 15.02 4.85
C LEU A 198 -7.27 15.81 3.60
N MET A 199 -8.23 16.37 2.86
CA MET A 199 -7.98 17.07 1.60
C MET A 199 -7.06 18.29 1.69
N PRO A 200 -7.13 19.13 2.74
CA PRO A 200 -6.28 20.33 2.82
C PRO A 200 -4.78 20.02 2.83
N GLU A 201 -4.40 18.86 3.36
CA GLU A 201 -3.00 18.42 3.50
C GLU A 201 -2.66 17.26 2.55
N ALA A 202 -3.55 16.92 1.61
CA ALA A 202 -3.33 15.81 0.70
C ALA A 202 -2.26 16.15 -0.34
N ILE A 203 -1.24 15.31 -0.41
CA ILE A 203 -0.19 15.35 -1.43
C ILE A 203 -0.65 14.70 -2.74
N SER A 204 0.10 14.89 -3.81
CA SER A 204 -0.14 14.17 -5.06
C SER A 204 0.36 12.71 -4.97
N ALA A 205 -0.09 11.87 -5.91
CA ALA A 205 0.40 10.49 -6.00
C ALA A 205 1.88 10.45 -6.41
N GLU A 206 2.33 11.41 -7.21
CA GLU A 206 3.72 11.59 -7.66
C GLU A 206 4.62 11.95 -6.47
N GLU A 207 4.22 12.89 -5.61
CA GLU A 207 4.96 13.22 -4.37
C GLU A 207 5.08 12.00 -3.45
N CYS A 208 4.04 11.17 -3.38
CA CYS A 208 4.09 9.91 -2.64
C CYS A 208 5.09 8.92 -3.26
N ALA A 209 5.13 8.79 -4.59
CA ALA A 209 6.07 7.93 -5.30
C ALA A 209 7.53 8.43 -5.16
N ASP A 210 7.76 9.74 -5.15
CA ASP A 210 9.07 10.34 -4.90
C ASP A 210 9.60 9.99 -3.49
N ALA A 211 8.72 10.06 -2.49
CA ALA A 211 9.05 9.66 -1.12
C ALA A 211 9.44 8.18 -1.03
N VAL A 212 8.74 7.30 -1.79
CA VAL A 212 9.07 5.88 -1.88
C VAL A 212 10.46 5.68 -2.45
N VAL A 213 10.79 6.26 -3.60
CA VAL A 213 12.11 6.10 -4.23
C VAL A 213 13.22 6.58 -3.28
N SER A 214 13.05 7.75 -2.66
CA SER A 214 14.02 8.28 -1.68
C SER A 214 14.23 7.34 -0.48
N ALA A 215 13.17 6.70 0.01
CA ALA A 215 13.23 5.77 1.13
C ALA A 215 13.88 4.43 0.74
N LEU A 216 13.56 3.90 -0.45
CA LEU A 216 14.17 2.68 -0.98
C LEU A 216 15.69 2.81 -1.13
N GLU A 217 16.18 3.97 -1.61
CA GLU A 217 17.63 4.22 -1.73
C GLU A 217 18.37 4.16 -0.38
N LYS A 218 17.69 4.57 0.71
CA LYS A 218 18.20 4.58 2.07
C LYS A 218 17.87 3.31 2.87
N GLU A 219 17.13 2.41 2.26
CA GLU A 219 16.61 1.18 2.89
C GLU A 219 15.85 1.45 4.19
N VAL A 220 14.99 2.48 4.18
CA VAL A 220 14.15 2.85 5.33
C VAL A 220 12.94 1.92 5.41
N PHE A 221 12.71 1.32 6.58
CA PHE A 221 11.56 0.43 6.77
C PHE A 221 10.23 1.19 6.71
N LEU A 222 10.07 2.26 7.50
CA LEU A 222 8.82 3.02 7.60
C LEU A 222 8.87 4.25 6.68
N ILE A 223 8.11 4.21 5.59
CA ILE A 223 8.06 5.28 4.60
C ILE A 223 6.88 6.21 4.92
N LEU A 224 7.19 7.43 5.31
CA LEU A 224 6.23 8.46 5.69
C LEU A 224 6.30 9.63 4.70
N PRO A 225 5.45 9.66 3.66
CA PRO A 225 5.40 10.81 2.74
C PRO A 225 5.01 12.12 3.43
N HIS A 226 4.24 12.03 4.52
CA HIS A 226 3.84 13.12 5.39
C HIS A 226 4.70 13.04 6.67
N ALA A 227 5.69 13.91 6.77
CA ALA A 227 6.69 13.86 7.86
C ALA A 227 6.06 14.01 9.26
N GLU A 228 4.97 14.78 9.37
CA GLU A 228 4.23 15.02 10.63
C GLU A 228 3.60 13.74 11.21
N VAL A 229 3.40 12.69 10.40
CA VAL A 229 2.92 11.39 10.90
C VAL A 229 3.88 10.83 11.94
N GLY A 230 5.18 11.03 11.78
CA GLY A 230 6.19 10.65 12.77
C GLY A 230 5.95 11.29 14.14
N ASP A 231 5.68 12.60 14.16
CA ASP A 231 5.36 13.34 15.39
C ASP A 231 4.06 12.85 16.03
N TYR A 232 3.08 12.50 15.20
CA TYR A 232 1.80 11.98 15.70
C TYR A 232 1.94 10.59 16.33
N ILE A 233 2.81 9.73 15.81
CA ILE A 233 3.15 8.44 16.44
C ILE A 233 3.70 8.66 17.86
N VAL A 234 4.64 9.59 18.02
CA VAL A 234 5.22 9.94 19.33
C VAL A 234 4.13 10.45 20.27
N LYS A 235 3.32 11.42 19.85
CA LYS A 235 2.22 11.97 20.65
C LYS A 235 1.20 10.88 21.05
N LYS A 236 0.89 9.94 20.15
CA LYS A 236 0.01 8.81 20.44
C LYS A 236 0.60 7.87 21.49
N ALA A 237 1.92 7.64 21.45
CA ALA A 237 2.63 6.78 22.39
C ALA A 237 2.76 7.42 23.79
N GLU A 238 3.09 8.72 23.84
CA GLU A 238 3.26 9.46 25.10
C GLU A 238 2.00 9.56 25.94
N ASN A 239 0.84 9.80 25.30
CA ASN A 239 -0.43 9.91 26.02
C ASN A 239 -1.62 9.40 25.21
N ARG A 240 -1.93 8.14 25.36
CA ARG A 240 -3.00 7.44 24.64
C ARG A 240 -4.38 8.05 24.92
N ASP A 241 -4.67 8.43 26.16
CA ASP A 241 -5.98 8.98 26.53
C ASP A 241 -6.21 10.36 25.92
N ARG A 242 -5.19 11.20 25.93
CA ARG A 242 -5.23 12.52 25.26
C ARG A 242 -5.40 12.36 23.74
N TRP A 243 -4.70 11.39 23.15
CA TRP A 243 -4.83 11.06 21.74
C TRP A 243 -6.26 10.65 21.39
N LEU A 244 -6.83 9.70 22.13
CA LEU A 244 -8.20 9.23 21.92
C LEU A 244 -9.23 10.35 22.15
N HIS A 245 -8.99 11.23 23.11
CA HIS A 245 -9.86 12.41 23.31
C HIS A 245 -9.88 13.31 22.07
N SER A 246 -8.74 13.58 21.46
CA SER A 246 -8.64 14.37 20.23
C SER A 246 -9.36 13.70 19.06
N LEU A 247 -9.22 12.38 18.88
CA LEU A 247 -9.93 11.62 17.84
C LEU A 247 -11.45 11.59 18.07
N ARG A 248 -11.92 11.54 19.31
CA ARG A 248 -13.37 11.66 19.64
C ARG A 248 -13.93 13.00 19.20
N LYS A 249 -13.19 14.10 19.44
CA LYS A 249 -13.58 15.44 18.95
C LYS A 249 -13.63 15.51 17.42
N MET A 250 -12.59 14.95 16.76
CA MET A 250 -12.54 14.88 15.30
C MET A 250 -13.73 14.10 14.75
N ARG A 251 -14.04 12.92 15.34
CA ARG A 251 -15.21 12.12 14.95
C ARG A 251 -16.51 12.92 15.05
N ALA A 252 -16.71 13.62 16.16
CA ALA A 252 -17.90 14.45 16.34
C ALA A 252 -18.01 15.55 15.28
N ALA A 253 -16.90 16.20 14.93
CA ALA A 253 -16.88 17.22 13.88
C ALA A 253 -17.22 16.64 12.51
N VAL A 254 -16.64 15.48 12.13
CA VAL A 254 -16.91 14.79 10.86
C VAL A 254 -18.39 14.37 10.76
N LEU A 255 -18.97 13.83 11.82
CA LEU A 255 -20.37 13.40 11.81
C LEU A 255 -21.34 14.59 11.73
N ASN A 256 -21.03 15.70 12.40
CA ASN A 256 -21.85 16.91 12.34
C ASN A 256 -21.83 17.55 10.93
N SER A 257 -20.69 17.52 10.23
CA SER A 257 -20.60 18.05 8.85
C SER A 257 -21.39 17.25 7.81
N LYS A 258 -21.77 16.01 8.12
CA LYS A 258 -22.59 15.14 7.24
C LYS A 258 -24.10 15.34 7.44
N ASN A 259 -24.51 15.98 8.52
CA ASN A 259 -25.92 16.23 8.84
C ASN A 259 -26.39 17.63 8.39
N ILE A 260 -25.57 18.35 7.63
CA ILE A 260 -25.87 19.63 6.98
C ILE A 260 -25.94 19.42 5.47
#